data_43b386d5a8873f7f3b8b82b1f0814d63
#
_entry.id   43b386d5a8873f7f3b8b82b1f0814d63
#
_cell.length_a   1.000
_cell.length_b   1.000
_cell.length_c   1.000
_cell.angle_alpha   90.00
_cell.angle_beta   90.00
_cell.angle_gamma   90.00
#
_symmetry.space_group_name_H-M   'P 1'
#
loop_
_entity.id
_entity.type
_entity.pdbx_description
1 polymer ?
#
loop_
_entity_poly.entity_id
_entity_poly.type
_entity_poly.pdbx_seq_one_letter_code
_entity_poly.pdbx_strand_id
1 'polypeptide(L)'
;MKRILVPVDFSDCSEAALDHAISLARALGGTIDVLYVWQAPSFLPPELLIAGPGPQQTLTELTRTKAESELAEFAARARARGAEISNVLVEEGYPAQRIVERADEGNYDLLVIGTHGRTGVSRALLGSTAERVVRHSRKPVLTIRVK
;
A
#
# COMPACT_ATOMS: atom_id res chain seq x y z
N MET A 1 -16.92 -9.49 8.83
CA MET A 1 -15.70 -8.83 8.31
C MET A 1 -15.56 -9.22 6.86
N LYS A 2 -15.76 -8.28 5.96
CA LYS A 2 -15.86 -8.60 4.53
C LYS A 2 -14.87 -7.84 3.63
N ARG A 3 -14.36 -6.69 4.07
CA ARG A 3 -13.42 -5.89 3.27
C ARG A 3 -12.16 -5.56 4.04
N ILE A 4 -11.04 -5.98 3.50
CA ILE A 4 -9.71 -5.77 4.10
C ILE A 4 -8.91 -4.82 3.21
N LEU A 5 -8.35 -3.76 3.78
CA LEU A 5 -7.41 -2.88 3.11
C LEU A 5 -5.99 -3.29 3.48
N VAL A 6 -5.15 -3.50 2.47
CA VAL A 6 -3.74 -3.83 2.63
C VAL A 6 -2.88 -2.76 1.97
N PRO A 7 -2.38 -1.80 2.74
CA PRO A 7 -1.36 -0.88 2.24
C PRO A 7 -0.05 -1.62 2.00
N VAL A 8 0.58 -1.36 0.87
CA VAL A 8 1.85 -2.00 0.47
C VAL A 8 2.88 -0.96 0.05
N ASP A 9 4.14 -1.27 0.28
CA ASP A 9 5.30 -0.50 -0.18
C ASP A 9 6.35 -1.39 -0.87
N PHE A 10 5.94 -2.61 -1.23
CA PHE A 10 6.75 -3.65 -1.86
C PHE A 10 7.89 -4.19 -0.98
N SER A 11 7.88 -3.89 0.32
CA SER A 11 8.79 -4.49 1.29
C SER A 11 8.38 -5.92 1.66
N ASP A 12 9.29 -6.69 2.26
CA ASP A 12 9.00 -8.03 2.77
C ASP A 12 7.88 -8.02 3.81
N CYS A 13 7.82 -6.97 4.63
CA CYS A 13 6.74 -6.79 5.60
C CYS A 13 5.38 -6.57 4.93
N SER A 14 5.31 -5.84 3.83
CA SER A 14 4.06 -5.66 3.10
C SER A 14 3.63 -6.92 2.34
N GLU A 15 4.58 -7.71 1.85
CA GLU A 15 4.30 -9.06 1.30
C GLU A 15 3.70 -9.98 2.37
N ALA A 16 4.33 -10.04 3.55
CA ALA A 16 3.82 -10.82 4.67
C ALA A 16 2.44 -10.34 5.16
N ALA A 17 2.21 -9.03 5.17
CA ALA A 17 0.91 -8.46 5.50
C ALA A 17 -0.17 -8.92 4.51
N LEU A 18 0.14 -8.93 3.22
CA LEU A 18 -0.77 -9.44 2.21
C LEU A 18 -1.06 -10.93 2.38
N ASP A 19 -0.06 -11.77 2.66
CA ASP A 19 -0.24 -13.21 2.89
C ASP A 19 -1.15 -13.49 4.10
N HIS A 20 -1.01 -12.72 5.18
CA HIS A 20 -1.91 -12.80 6.32
C HIS A 20 -3.34 -12.35 5.96
N ALA A 21 -3.47 -11.26 5.20
CA ALA A 21 -4.77 -10.78 4.73
C ALA A 21 -5.47 -11.82 3.83
N ILE A 22 -4.74 -12.51 2.95
CA ILE A 22 -5.26 -13.60 2.13
C ILE A 22 -5.82 -14.73 3.00
N SER A 23 -5.06 -15.14 4.00
CA SER A 23 -5.49 -16.19 4.92
C SER A 23 -6.76 -15.81 5.69
N LEU A 24 -6.82 -14.55 6.16
CA LEU A 24 -8.01 -14.03 6.85
C LEU A 24 -9.22 -13.89 5.90
N ALA A 25 -9.03 -13.37 4.70
CA ALA A 25 -10.10 -13.22 3.73
C ALA A 25 -10.72 -14.59 3.37
N ARG A 26 -9.88 -15.60 3.15
CA ARG A 26 -10.37 -16.97 2.91
C ARG A 26 -11.18 -17.52 4.08
N ALA A 27 -10.67 -17.37 5.30
CA ALA A 27 -11.34 -17.88 6.50
C ALA A 27 -12.68 -17.20 6.78
N LEU A 28 -12.81 -15.91 6.43
CA LEU A 28 -13.95 -15.07 6.77
C LEU A 28 -14.90 -14.79 5.58
N GLY A 29 -14.59 -15.29 4.40
CA GLY A 29 -15.33 -15.02 3.18
C GLY A 29 -15.27 -13.53 2.78
N GLY A 30 -14.10 -12.91 2.95
CA GLY A 30 -13.87 -11.51 2.67
C GLY A 30 -13.11 -11.26 1.38
N THR A 31 -12.99 -10.00 1.02
CA THR A 31 -12.22 -9.51 -0.15
C THR A 31 -11.12 -8.57 0.29
N ILE A 32 -10.11 -8.42 -0.57
CA ILE A 32 -8.93 -7.60 -0.32
C ILE A 32 -8.86 -6.49 -1.36
N ASP A 33 -8.61 -5.27 -0.88
CA ASP A 33 -8.14 -4.18 -1.71
C ASP A 33 -6.68 -3.87 -1.33
N VAL A 34 -5.79 -3.78 -2.31
CA VAL A 34 -4.40 -3.35 -2.11
C VAL A 34 -4.25 -1.88 -2.47
N LEU A 35 -3.51 -1.16 -1.63
CA LEU A 35 -3.28 0.28 -1.79
C LEU A 35 -1.79 0.57 -1.78
N TYR A 36 -1.31 1.26 -2.80
CA TYR A 36 0.00 1.89 -2.80
C TYR A 36 -0.14 3.40 -2.81
N VAL A 37 0.46 4.06 -1.83
CA VAL A 37 0.51 5.52 -1.76
C VAL A 37 1.92 5.96 -2.11
N TRP A 38 2.06 6.74 -3.18
CA TRP A 38 3.32 7.34 -3.56
C TRP A 38 3.34 8.83 -3.26
N GLN A 39 4.52 9.34 -3.03
CA GLN A 39 4.74 10.75 -2.72
C GLN A 39 5.70 11.34 -3.75
N ALA A 40 5.28 12.44 -4.37
CA ALA A 40 6.15 13.19 -5.27
C ALA A 40 7.34 13.76 -4.47
N PRO A 41 8.55 13.77 -5.05
CA PRO A 41 9.71 14.41 -4.42
C PRO A 41 9.42 15.89 -4.18
N SER A 42 9.44 16.33 -2.93
CA SER A 42 9.11 17.70 -2.53
C SER A 42 10.10 18.76 -3.02
N PHE A 43 11.29 18.32 -3.41
CA PHE A 43 12.38 19.21 -3.89
C PHE A 43 12.40 19.38 -5.41
N LEU A 44 11.51 18.71 -6.15
CA LEU A 44 11.40 18.83 -7.60
C LEU A 44 10.04 19.38 -8.00
N PRO A 45 9.97 20.27 -9.01
CA PRO A 45 8.69 20.73 -9.52
C PRO A 45 7.88 19.56 -10.09
N PRO A 46 6.57 19.47 -9.77
CA PRO A 46 5.71 18.42 -10.33
C PRO A 46 5.63 18.43 -11.86
N GLU A 47 5.79 19.64 -12.44
CA GLU A 47 5.74 19.88 -13.88
C GLU A 47 7.08 19.66 -14.58
N LEU A 48 8.10 19.20 -13.85
CA LEU A 48 9.41 18.94 -14.44
C LEU A 48 9.29 17.90 -15.56
N LEU A 49 9.66 18.32 -16.77
CA LEU A 49 9.67 17.45 -17.93
C LEU A 49 10.90 16.54 -17.91
N ILE A 50 10.67 15.27 -18.17
CA ILE A 50 11.74 14.28 -18.26
C ILE A 50 12.16 14.15 -19.71
N ALA A 51 13.45 14.39 -19.98
CA ALA A 51 14.03 14.18 -21.30
C ALA A 51 14.20 12.69 -21.60
N GLY A 52 13.78 12.25 -22.79
CA GLY A 52 13.92 10.87 -23.22
C GLY A 52 13.34 10.64 -24.62
N PRO A 53 13.58 9.47 -25.22
CA PRO A 53 12.92 9.08 -26.45
C PRO A 53 11.43 8.82 -26.17
N GLY A 54 10.56 9.49 -26.90
CA GLY A 54 9.11 9.32 -26.79
C GLY A 54 8.39 10.61 -26.43
N PRO A 55 7.07 10.56 -26.16
CA PRO A 55 6.30 11.73 -25.78
C PRO A 55 6.81 12.32 -24.47
N GLN A 56 6.83 13.66 -24.38
CA GLN A 56 7.22 14.35 -23.17
C GLN A 56 6.26 14.00 -22.01
N GLN A 57 6.84 13.56 -20.89
CA GLN A 57 6.11 13.25 -19.67
C GLN A 57 6.63 14.11 -18.51
N THR A 58 5.75 14.52 -17.63
CA THR A 58 6.15 15.14 -16.37
C THR A 58 6.69 14.08 -15.39
N LEU A 59 7.49 14.52 -14.43
CA LEU A 59 7.96 13.65 -13.34
C LEU A 59 6.79 12.97 -12.61
N THR A 60 5.71 13.73 -12.38
CA THR A 60 4.49 13.21 -11.74
C THR A 60 3.84 12.10 -12.55
N GLU A 61 3.66 12.28 -13.86
CA GLU A 61 3.09 11.26 -14.74
C GLU A 61 3.95 10.01 -14.79
N LEU A 62 5.26 10.16 -14.91
CA LEU A 62 6.19 9.03 -14.94
C LEU A 62 6.15 8.25 -13.62
N THR A 63 6.16 8.94 -12.48
CA THR A 63 6.10 8.31 -11.15
C THR A 63 4.79 7.57 -10.95
N ARG A 64 3.67 8.16 -11.36
CA ARG A 64 2.35 7.51 -11.32
C ARG A 64 2.32 6.24 -12.17
N THR A 65 2.74 6.32 -13.41
CA THR A 65 2.78 5.17 -14.33
C THR A 65 3.62 4.03 -13.77
N LYS A 66 4.78 4.36 -13.19
CA LYS A 66 5.65 3.39 -12.55
C LYS A 66 4.97 2.74 -11.34
N ALA A 67 4.33 3.54 -10.49
CA ALA A 67 3.60 3.05 -9.31
C ALA A 67 2.45 2.10 -9.71
N GLU A 68 1.67 2.46 -10.71
CA GLU A 68 0.59 1.63 -11.26
C GLU A 68 1.11 0.29 -11.80
N SER A 69 2.22 0.32 -12.54
CA SER A 69 2.85 -0.88 -13.09
C SER A 69 3.39 -1.81 -11.98
N GLU A 70 4.11 -1.28 -11.01
CA GLU A 70 4.64 -2.05 -9.88
C GLU A 70 3.52 -2.69 -9.05
N LEU A 71 2.46 -1.95 -8.78
CA LEU A 71 1.33 -2.47 -8.01
C LEU A 71 0.53 -3.52 -8.80
N ALA A 72 0.37 -3.33 -10.11
CA ALA A 72 -0.28 -4.31 -10.96
C ALA A 72 0.47 -5.65 -10.97
N GLU A 73 1.80 -5.63 -11.07
CA GLU A 73 2.65 -6.82 -10.99
C GLU A 73 2.56 -7.49 -9.60
N PHE A 74 2.59 -6.70 -8.54
CA PHE A 74 2.44 -7.17 -7.17
C PHE A 74 1.10 -7.88 -6.97
N ALA A 75 0.01 -7.28 -7.42
CA ALA A 75 -1.33 -7.85 -7.36
C ALA A 75 -1.47 -9.12 -8.21
N ALA A 76 -0.85 -9.15 -9.40
CA ALA A 76 -0.84 -10.32 -10.26
C ALA A 76 -0.15 -11.52 -9.60
N ARG A 77 1.00 -11.31 -8.94
CA ARG A 77 1.68 -12.36 -8.17
C ARG A 77 0.82 -12.87 -7.01
N ALA A 78 0.12 -11.99 -6.33
CA ALA A 78 -0.77 -12.38 -5.25
C ALA A 78 -1.98 -13.18 -5.74
N ARG A 79 -2.59 -12.76 -6.85
CA ARG A 79 -3.69 -13.51 -7.48
C ARG A 79 -3.27 -14.90 -7.94
N ALA A 80 -2.04 -15.05 -8.45
CA ALA A 80 -1.47 -16.35 -8.82
C ALA A 80 -1.34 -17.29 -7.61
N ARG A 81 -1.20 -16.75 -6.39
CA ARG A 81 -1.23 -17.50 -5.12
C ARG A 81 -2.65 -17.72 -4.58
N GLY A 82 -3.67 -17.32 -5.32
CA GLY A 82 -5.08 -17.49 -4.97
C GLY A 82 -5.66 -16.37 -4.10
N ALA A 83 -5.10 -15.16 -4.16
CA ALA A 83 -5.69 -14.00 -3.51
C ALA A 83 -6.90 -13.49 -4.28
N GLU A 84 -7.99 -13.24 -3.60
CA GLU A 84 -9.14 -12.52 -4.14
C GLU A 84 -8.97 -11.02 -3.92
N ILE A 85 -8.24 -10.37 -4.83
CA ILE A 85 -8.04 -8.91 -4.83
C ILE A 85 -9.12 -8.26 -5.68
N SER A 86 -9.98 -7.50 -5.03
CA SER A 86 -11.09 -6.80 -5.68
C SER A 86 -10.62 -5.52 -6.37
N ASN A 87 -9.81 -4.72 -5.68
CA ASN A 87 -9.31 -3.46 -6.22
C ASN A 87 -7.81 -3.32 -6.00
N VAL A 88 -7.18 -2.66 -6.98
CA VAL A 88 -5.77 -2.27 -6.96
C VAL A 88 -5.73 -0.75 -7.04
N LEU A 89 -5.33 -0.10 -5.95
CA LEU A 89 -5.48 1.33 -5.75
C LEU A 89 -4.11 2.01 -5.67
N VAL A 90 -3.91 3.01 -6.50
CA VAL A 90 -2.72 3.87 -6.46
C VAL A 90 -3.16 5.28 -6.13
N GLU A 91 -2.59 5.86 -5.10
CA GLU A 91 -2.90 7.22 -4.66
C GLU A 91 -1.63 8.03 -4.42
N GLU A 92 -1.74 9.33 -4.61
CA GLU A 92 -0.69 10.30 -4.30
C GLU A 92 -0.94 10.94 -2.93
N GLY A 93 0.11 11.14 -2.16
CA GLY A 93 0.06 11.88 -0.91
C GLY A 93 0.95 11.30 0.18
N TYR A 94 0.68 11.73 1.40
CA TYR A 94 1.37 11.20 2.58
C TYR A 94 0.81 9.84 2.96
N PRO A 95 1.63 8.77 2.96
CA PRO A 95 1.14 7.41 3.09
C PRO A 95 0.21 7.18 4.28
N ALA A 96 0.63 7.53 5.48
CA ALA A 96 -0.19 7.29 6.68
C ALA A 96 -1.55 8.00 6.63
N GLN A 97 -1.57 9.24 6.17
CA GLN A 97 -2.80 10.02 6.06
C GLN A 97 -3.75 9.40 5.02
N ARG A 98 -3.24 9.13 3.81
CA ARG A 98 -4.06 8.57 2.73
C ARG A 98 -4.60 7.18 3.05
N ILE A 99 -3.82 6.36 3.76
CA ILE A 99 -4.26 5.04 4.22
C ILE A 99 -5.46 5.17 5.17
N VAL A 100 -5.37 6.06 6.16
CA VAL A 100 -6.46 6.27 7.14
C VAL A 100 -7.71 6.83 6.44
N GLU A 101 -7.55 7.85 5.60
CA GLU A 101 -8.65 8.42 4.82
C GLU A 101 -9.33 7.36 3.95
N ARG A 102 -8.56 6.58 3.20
CA ARG A 102 -9.09 5.51 2.37
C ARG A 102 -9.83 4.43 3.18
N ALA A 103 -9.32 4.09 4.35
CA ALA A 103 -9.95 3.12 5.23
C ALA A 103 -11.34 3.60 5.70
N ASP A 104 -11.45 4.87 6.04
CA ASP A 104 -12.72 5.45 6.48
C ASP A 104 -13.71 5.61 5.31
N GLU A 105 -13.29 6.18 4.18
CA GLU A 105 -14.12 6.39 2.98
C GLU A 105 -14.61 5.09 2.35
N GLY A 106 -13.76 4.07 2.32
CA GLY A 106 -14.04 2.79 1.67
C GLY A 106 -14.85 1.81 2.51
N ASN A 107 -15.23 2.16 3.73
CA ASN A 107 -15.94 1.28 4.66
C ASN A 107 -15.24 -0.08 4.84
N TYR A 108 -13.93 -0.05 5.03
CA TYR A 108 -13.17 -1.26 5.34
C TYR A 108 -13.43 -1.72 6.76
N ASP A 109 -13.41 -3.03 6.96
CA ASP A 109 -13.59 -3.65 8.27
C ASP A 109 -12.27 -3.86 9.02
N LEU A 110 -11.17 -3.93 8.27
CA LEU A 110 -9.84 -4.20 8.80
C LEU A 110 -8.77 -3.59 7.88
N LEU A 111 -7.73 -3.02 8.51
CA LEU A 111 -6.45 -2.75 7.85
C LEU A 111 -5.45 -3.83 8.26
N VAL A 112 -4.67 -4.30 7.30
CA VAL A 112 -3.52 -5.19 7.56
C VAL A 112 -2.28 -4.54 7.00
N ILE A 113 -1.31 -4.20 7.85
CA ILE A 113 -0.13 -3.41 7.47
C ILE A 113 1.15 -4.02 8.01
N GLY A 114 2.22 -3.99 7.22
CA GLY A 114 3.55 -4.36 7.68
C GLY A 114 4.10 -3.33 8.69
N THR A 115 4.84 -3.80 9.67
CA THR A 115 5.40 -2.92 10.72
C THR A 115 6.61 -2.12 10.26
N HIS A 116 7.30 -2.56 9.19
CA HIS A 116 8.49 -1.90 8.64
C HIS A 116 8.33 -1.74 7.14
N GLY A 117 8.77 -0.60 6.62
CA GLY A 117 8.84 -0.35 5.19
C GLY A 117 10.22 -0.64 4.62
N ARG A 118 10.46 -0.16 3.39
CA ARG A 118 11.72 -0.31 2.65
C ARG A 118 12.95 0.24 3.37
N THR A 119 12.79 1.22 4.26
CA THR A 119 13.88 1.93 4.92
C THR A 119 14.43 1.24 6.16
N GLY A 120 13.91 0.07 6.53
CA GLY A 120 14.52 -0.85 7.49
C GLY A 120 14.98 -0.23 8.81
N VAL A 121 14.08 0.38 9.58
CA VAL A 121 14.38 0.81 10.94
C VAL A 121 14.46 -0.42 11.85
N SER A 122 15.28 -0.33 12.92
CA SER A 122 15.49 -1.37 13.94
C SER A 122 14.25 -2.25 14.17
N ARG A 123 14.44 -3.57 14.14
CA ARG A 123 13.39 -4.59 14.30
C ARG A 123 12.54 -4.48 15.57
N ALA A 124 12.95 -3.63 16.51
CA ALA A 124 12.26 -3.42 17.79
C ALA A 124 11.19 -2.33 17.73
N LEU A 125 11.20 -1.47 16.72
CA LEU A 125 10.32 -0.31 16.61
C LEU A 125 9.31 -0.48 15.47
N LEU A 126 8.11 0.03 15.68
CA LEU A 126 7.09 0.17 14.66
C LEU A 126 7.53 1.25 13.67
N GLY A 127 7.47 0.99 12.36
CA GLY A 127 7.82 1.98 11.34
C GLY A 127 6.89 3.21 11.40
N SER A 128 7.38 4.35 10.94
CA SER A 128 6.69 5.62 11.05
C SER A 128 5.27 5.63 10.43
N THR A 129 5.11 4.99 9.29
CA THR A 129 3.79 4.87 8.63
C THR A 129 2.85 3.99 9.43
N ALA A 130 3.30 2.79 9.82
CA ALA A 130 2.49 1.86 10.61
C ALA A 130 2.09 2.45 11.96
N GLU A 131 3.01 3.12 12.65
CA GLU A 131 2.73 3.80 13.93
C GLU A 131 1.65 4.86 13.78
N ARG A 132 1.75 5.71 12.76
CA ARG A 132 0.74 6.75 12.51
C ARG A 132 -0.61 6.17 12.11
N VAL A 133 -0.63 5.12 11.30
CA VAL A 133 -1.87 4.42 10.94
C VAL A 133 -2.54 3.83 12.16
N VAL A 134 -1.81 3.12 13.02
CA VAL A 134 -2.35 2.57 14.28
C VAL A 134 -2.90 3.65 15.18
N ARG A 135 -2.21 4.79 15.29
CA ARG A 135 -2.61 5.90 16.16
C ARG A 135 -3.87 6.63 15.69
N HIS A 136 -4.05 6.77 14.38
CA HIS A 136 -5.10 7.63 13.80
C HIS A 136 -6.26 6.86 13.16
N SER A 137 -6.12 5.56 12.93
CA SER A 137 -7.18 4.76 12.33
C SER A 137 -8.37 4.60 13.26
N ARG A 138 -9.56 4.78 12.70
CA ARG A 138 -10.83 4.44 13.36
C ARG A 138 -11.23 2.98 13.11
N LYS A 139 -10.53 2.30 12.23
CA LYS A 139 -10.77 0.89 11.90
C LYS A 139 -9.77 0.02 12.65
N PRO A 140 -10.11 -1.23 12.95
CA PRO A 140 -9.16 -2.20 13.47
C PRO A 140 -7.92 -2.29 12.57
N VAL A 141 -6.73 -2.36 13.17
CA VAL A 141 -5.46 -2.48 12.45
C VAL A 141 -4.71 -3.71 12.95
N LEU A 142 -4.41 -4.61 12.03
CA LEU A 142 -3.53 -5.74 12.26
C LEU A 142 -2.14 -5.40 11.71
N THR A 143 -1.15 -5.38 12.58
CA THR A 143 0.24 -5.13 12.19
C THR A 143 1.01 -6.44 12.05
N ILE A 144 1.73 -6.60 10.96
CA ILE A 144 2.49 -7.81 10.66
C ILE A 144 3.98 -7.50 10.74
N ARG A 145 4.68 -8.33 11.51
CA ARG A 145 6.13 -8.26 11.64
C ARG A 145 6.77 -9.46 10.97
N VAL A 146 7.83 -9.22 10.22
CA VAL A 146 8.72 -10.27 9.72
C VAL A 146 9.87 -10.46 10.70
N LYS A 147 10.18 -11.71 11.00
CA LYS A 147 11.30 -12.07 11.91
C LYS A 147 12.65 -11.89 11.23
#